data_82d7a5928c01d2cd24bbf234ba73aa7b
#
_entry.id   82d7a5928c01d2cd24bbf234ba73aa7b
#
_cell.length_a   1.000
_cell.length_b   1.000
_cell.length_c   1.000
_cell.angle_alpha   90.00
_cell.angle_beta   90.00
_cell.angle_gamma   90.00
#
_symmetry.space_group_name_H-M   'P 1'
#
loop_
_entity.id
_entity.type
_entity.pdbx_description
1 polymer ?
#
loop_
_entity_poly.entity_id
_entity_poly.type
_entity_poly.pdbx_seq_one_letter_code
_entity_poly.pdbx_strand_id
1 'polypeptide(L)' 'MGQLLNEPVRAEHDPAGRLTAYEWRGSRYAVQEVLKTYGSPGDGRVYRVRVTGADGVAVAELGRDRDRWRLRTVFSA' A
#
# COMPACT_ATOMS: atom_id res chain seq x y z
N MET A 1 5.91 -8.20 -13.96
CA MET A 1 4.52 -7.93 -14.38
C MET A 1 3.67 -7.68 -13.16
N GLY A 2 2.88 -6.60 -13.17
CA GLY A 2 2.01 -6.28 -12.06
C GLY A 2 0.67 -7.00 -12.14
N GLN A 3 0.03 -7.21 -11.00
CA GLN A 3 -1.30 -7.79 -10.93
C GLN A 3 -2.26 -6.76 -10.37
N LEU A 4 -3.36 -6.49 -11.10
CA LEU A 4 -4.38 -5.56 -10.68
C LEU A 4 -5.37 -6.27 -9.76
N LEU A 5 -5.52 -5.77 -8.53
CA LEU A 5 -6.32 -6.41 -7.49
C LEU A 5 -7.51 -5.59 -7.03
N ASN A 6 -7.26 -4.34 -6.61
CA ASN A 6 -8.27 -3.42 -6.09
C ASN A 6 -9.05 -4.02 -4.90
N GLU A 7 -8.35 -4.52 -3.89
CA GLU A 7 -8.95 -5.12 -2.69
C GLU A 7 -8.73 -4.26 -1.46
N PRO A 8 -9.70 -4.23 -0.52
CA PRO A 8 -9.54 -3.45 0.71
C PRO A 8 -8.43 -4.00 1.59
N VAL A 9 -7.71 -3.10 2.25
CA VAL A 9 -6.67 -3.46 3.21
C VAL A 9 -6.84 -2.60 4.46
N ARG A 10 -6.22 -3.06 5.55
CA ARG A 10 -6.14 -2.30 6.79
C ARG A 10 -4.77 -1.64 6.86
N ALA A 11 -4.72 -0.32 6.80
CA ALA A 11 -3.48 0.42 6.86
C ALA A 11 -3.11 0.75 8.31
N GLU A 12 -1.83 0.72 8.61
CA GLU A 12 -1.28 1.09 9.91
C GLU A 12 -0.40 2.32 9.72
N HIS A 13 -0.48 3.24 10.68
CA HIS A 13 0.29 4.48 10.65
C HIS A 13 1.01 4.68 11.97
N ASP A 14 2.14 5.39 11.94
CA ASP A 14 2.83 5.80 13.16
C ASP A 14 2.16 7.05 13.75
N PRO A 15 2.58 7.51 14.96
CA PRO A 15 1.99 8.71 15.55
C PRO A 15 2.15 9.98 14.71
N ALA A 16 3.12 10.02 13.80
CA ALA A 16 3.31 11.15 12.89
C ALA A 16 2.44 11.06 11.64
N GLY A 17 1.64 9.99 11.51
CA GLY A 17 0.76 9.81 10.36
C GLY A 17 1.41 9.15 9.15
N ARG A 18 2.63 8.61 9.29
CA ARG A 18 3.28 7.92 8.18
C ARG A 18 2.78 6.48 8.09
N LEU A 19 2.55 6.03 6.86
CA LEU A 19 2.15 4.65 6.60
C LEU A 19 3.30 3.70 6.94
N THR A 20 3.06 2.77 7.87
CA THR A 20 4.09 1.84 8.34
C THR A 20 3.86 0.40 7.93
N ALA A 21 2.61 0.01 7.67
CA ALA A 21 2.28 -1.36 7.28
C ALA A 21 0.86 -1.42 6.75
N TYR A 22 0.52 -2.54 6.14
CA TYR A 22 -0.87 -2.85 5.86
C TYR A 22 -1.11 -4.35 6.01
N GLU A 23 -2.36 -4.70 6.25
CA GLU A 23 -2.79 -6.09 6.34
C GLU A 23 -3.70 -6.40 5.15
N TRP A 24 -3.38 -7.47 4.45
CA TRP A 24 -4.12 -7.92 3.28
C TRP A 24 -4.25 -9.44 3.33
N ARG A 25 -5.48 -9.92 3.25
CA ARG A 25 -5.80 -11.35 3.30
C ARG A 25 -5.16 -12.05 4.50
N GLY A 26 -5.19 -11.38 5.65
CA GLY A 26 -4.65 -11.95 6.88
C GLY A 26 -3.15 -11.88 7.04
N SER A 27 -2.44 -11.35 6.05
CA SER A 27 -0.98 -11.20 6.11
C SER A 27 -0.60 -9.73 6.28
N ARG A 28 0.42 -9.48 7.09
CA ARG A 28 0.90 -8.14 7.35
C ARG A 28 2.14 -7.85 6.51
N TYR A 29 2.14 -6.69 5.88
CA TYR A 29 3.23 -6.23 5.04
C TYR A 29 3.78 -4.93 5.60
N ALA A 30 5.05 -4.93 5.98
CA ALA A 30 5.71 -3.75 6.51
C ALA A 30 6.16 -2.83 5.37
N VAL A 31 5.80 -1.56 5.45
CA VAL A 31 6.22 -0.57 4.45
C VAL A 31 7.62 -0.10 4.80
N GLN A 32 8.57 -0.39 3.93
CA GLN A 32 9.96 0.02 4.11
C GLN A 32 10.22 1.41 3.58
N GLU A 33 9.57 1.74 2.46
CA GLU A 33 9.79 3.03 1.82
C GLU A 33 8.60 3.39 0.94
N VAL A 34 8.20 4.65 0.96
CA VAL A 34 7.24 5.19 -0.01
C VAL A 34 8.04 5.68 -1.20
N LEU A 35 7.90 4.99 -2.33
CA LEU A 35 8.68 5.26 -3.53
C LEU A 35 8.11 6.42 -4.33
N LYS A 36 6.79 6.54 -4.35
CA LYS A 36 6.11 7.57 -5.13
C LYS A 36 4.71 7.79 -4.59
N THR A 37 4.27 9.04 -4.62
CA THR A 37 2.89 9.41 -4.28
C THR A 37 2.32 10.19 -5.45
N TYR A 38 1.13 9.83 -5.89
CA TYR A 38 0.48 10.56 -6.98
C TYR A 38 -1.04 10.51 -6.81
N GLY A 39 -1.74 11.25 -7.66
CA GLY A 39 -3.18 11.45 -7.56
C GLY A 39 -3.51 12.86 -7.14
N SER A 40 -4.79 13.22 -7.21
CA SER A 40 -5.26 14.54 -6.82
C SER A 40 -6.13 14.43 -5.58
N PRO A 41 -6.26 15.53 -4.80
CA PRO A 41 -7.08 15.51 -3.58
C PRO A 41 -8.53 15.09 -3.80
N GLY A 42 -9.09 15.35 -4.99
CA GLY A 42 -10.49 14.99 -5.28
C GLY A 42 -10.67 13.54 -5.73
N ASP A 43 -9.61 12.93 -6.23
CA ASP A 43 -9.68 11.59 -6.84
C ASP A 43 -8.99 10.51 -6.02
N GLY A 44 -8.58 10.87 -4.80
CA GLY A 44 -7.83 9.96 -3.96
C GLY A 44 -6.34 9.97 -4.29
N ARG A 45 -5.55 9.38 -3.42
CA ARG A 45 -4.11 9.31 -3.60
C ARG A 45 -3.66 7.87 -3.79
N VAL A 46 -2.59 7.71 -4.54
CA VAL A 46 -1.97 6.41 -4.75
C VAL A 46 -0.55 6.47 -4.24
N TYR A 47 -0.17 5.47 -3.46
CA TYR A 47 1.16 5.36 -2.88
C TYR A 47 1.82 4.11 -3.45
N ARG A 48 2.96 4.29 -4.12
CA ARG A 48 3.78 3.15 -4.51
C ARG A 48 4.79 2.92 -3.40
N VAL A 49 4.78 1.72 -2.84
CA VAL A 49 5.56 1.41 -1.63
C VAL A 49 6.37 0.14 -1.83
N ARG A 50 7.57 0.12 -1.24
CA ARG A 50 8.33 -1.12 -1.11
C ARG A 50 7.97 -1.74 0.23
N VAL A 51 7.59 -3.00 0.21
CA VAL A 51 7.09 -3.70 1.39
C VAL A 51 7.83 -5.02 1.60
N THR A 52 7.82 -5.47 2.84
CA THR A 52 8.35 -6.78 3.22
C THR A 52 7.24 -7.58 3.88
N GLY A 53 7.04 -8.80 3.41
CA GLY A 53 6.11 -9.75 3.98
C GLY A 53 6.76 -11.10 4.16
N ALA A 54 5.97 -12.13 4.43
CA ALA A 54 6.47 -13.50 4.64
C ALA A 54 7.24 -14.02 3.42
N ASP A 55 6.85 -13.58 2.22
CA ASP A 55 7.46 -14.04 0.97
C ASP A 55 8.61 -13.17 0.49
N GLY A 56 9.05 -12.19 1.30
CA GLY A 56 10.15 -11.33 0.95
C GLY A 56 9.72 -9.93 0.57
N VAL A 57 10.50 -9.27 -0.29
CA VAL A 57 10.31 -7.88 -0.68
C VAL A 57 9.47 -7.80 -1.96
N ALA A 58 8.55 -6.83 -1.99
CA ALA A 58 7.75 -6.55 -3.18
C ALA A 58 7.47 -5.06 -3.27
N VAL A 59 7.00 -4.62 -4.43
CA VAL A 59 6.50 -3.27 -4.63
C VAL A 59 5.00 -3.36 -4.83
N ALA A 60 4.26 -2.52 -4.11
CA ALA A 60 2.80 -2.50 -4.19
C ALA A 60 2.31 -1.07 -4.39
N GLU A 61 1.12 -0.93 -4.94
CA GLU A 61 0.43 0.35 -5.01
C GLU A 61 -0.83 0.28 -4.16
N LEU A 62 -0.95 1.25 -3.24
CA LEU A 62 -2.09 1.39 -2.36
C LEU A 62 -2.84 2.66 -2.74
N GLY A 63 -4.15 2.53 -2.90
CA GLY A 63 -5.02 3.67 -3.11
C GLY A 63 -5.66 4.08 -1.80
N ARG A 64 -5.74 5.39 -1.55
CA ARG A 64 -6.42 5.95 -0.39
C ARG A 64 -7.53 6.86 -0.84
N ASP A 65 -8.74 6.60 -0.35
CA ASP A 65 -9.90 7.46 -0.51
C ASP A 65 -10.44 7.76 0.89
N ARG A 66 -10.14 8.96 1.39
CA ARG A 66 -10.42 9.36 2.77
C ARG A 66 -9.72 8.42 3.75
N ASP A 67 -10.49 7.62 4.52
CA ASP A 67 -9.91 6.67 5.47
C ASP A 67 -9.87 5.25 4.92
N ARG A 68 -10.25 5.08 3.66
CA ARG A 68 -10.31 3.75 3.04
C ARG A 68 -9.05 3.50 2.23
N TRP A 69 -8.43 2.37 2.50
CA TRP A 69 -7.24 1.94 1.78
C TRP A 69 -7.55 0.69 0.98
N ARG A 70 -7.02 0.64 -0.23
CA ARG A 70 -7.16 -0.51 -1.11
C ARG A 70 -5.81 -0.86 -1.72
N LEU A 71 -5.53 -2.16 -1.80
CA LEU A 71 -4.38 -2.65 -2.54
C LEU A 71 -4.76 -2.69 -4.00
N ARG A 72 -4.12 -1.87 -4.82
CA ARG A 72 -4.46 -1.77 -6.23
C ARG A 72 -3.64 -2.72 -7.08
N THR A 73 -2.35 -2.81 -6.83
CA THR A 73 -1.44 -3.56 -7.68
C THR A 73 -0.28 -4.08 -6.84
N VAL A 74 0.16 -5.28 -7.15
CA VAL A 74 1.40 -5.83 -6.62
C VAL A 74 2.31 -6.12 -7.80
N PHE A 75 3.54 -5.62 -7.71
CA PHE A 75 4.56 -5.88 -8.71
C PHE A 75 5.50 -6.96 -8.18
N SER A 76 5.75 -7.96 -8.98
CA SER A 76 6.73 -8.98 -8.63
C SER A 76 8.12 -8.39 -8.56
N ALA A 77 8.84 -8.80 -7.54
CA ALA A 77 10.24 -8.41 -7.41
C ALA A 77 11.11 -9.10 -8.45
#